data_530d382b53a9df41dc9c576794a1c35d
#
_entry.id   530d382b53a9df41dc9c576794a1c35d
#
_cell.length_a   1.000
_cell.length_b   1.000
_cell.length_c   1.000
_cell.angle_alpha   90.00
_cell.angle_beta   90.00
_cell.angle_gamma   90.00
#
_symmetry.space_group_name_H-M   'P 1'
#
loop_
_entity.id
_entity.type
_entity.pdbx_description
1 polymer ?
#
loop_
_entity_poly.entity_id
_entity_poly.type
_entity_poly.pdbx_seq_one_letter_code
_entity_poly.pdbx_strand_id
1 'polypeptide(L)'
;MRRPGRAPAPMGSERGTSLVEMITVIAIMSIVLVAVYGLLASVQTADARNSERNVNVGEARLLIDDTSKDLRTAVRLTATTSPFVYAKTTDVEFTATVDSASAPVLVRMYVSATAQLVETVQQPDSGSCASTCTYTSSPPASAVATRFVAQYLTNSASQPVFTYNDSTGTALSDPTSGLASTDLLKIRSVTVNYFVQHTSAFSTAAANLTTLVYLPNLDYNPSGSFSS
;
A
#
# COMPACT_ATOMS: atom_id res chain seq x y z
N MET A 1 -7.64 44.07 -87.65
CA MET A 1 -7.09 43.59 -86.34
C MET A 1 -7.42 42.10 -86.15
N ARG A 2 -6.42 41.20 -86.29
CA ARG A 2 -6.57 39.73 -86.13
C ARG A 2 -6.14 39.38 -84.69
N ARG A 3 -7.02 38.73 -83.95
CA ARG A 3 -6.68 38.16 -82.59
C ARG A 3 -5.79 36.94 -82.74
N PRO A 4 -4.67 36.85 -82.06
CA PRO A 4 -3.86 35.62 -82.03
C PRO A 4 -4.59 34.51 -81.34
N GLY A 5 -4.65 33.36 -81.99
CA GLY A 5 -5.25 32.12 -81.42
C GLY A 5 -4.45 31.60 -80.22
N ARG A 6 -5.15 31.30 -79.11
CA ARG A 6 -4.61 30.72 -77.93
C ARG A 6 -4.32 29.25 -78.20
N ALA A 7 -3.06 28.83 -78.11
CA ALA A 7 -2.66 27.44 -78.25
C ALA A 7 -3.30 26.61 -77.19
N PRO A 8 -3.80 25.35 -77.44
CA PRO A 8 -4.33 24.45 -76.45
C PRO A 8 -3.21 24.01 -75.49
N ALA A 9 -3.48 24.06 -74.17
CA ALA A 9 -2.58 23.57 -73.17
C ALA A 9 -2.34 22.03 -73.37
N PRO A 10 -1.12 21.54 -73.18
CA PRO A 10 -0.84 20.13 -73.32
C PRO A 10 -1.67 19.36 -72.26
N MET A 11 -2.52 18.45 -72.69
CA MET A 11 -3.20 17.49 -71.85
C MET A 11 -2.11 16.65 -71.20
N GLY A 12 -1.98 16.79 -69.85
CA GLY A 12 -1.09 15.97 -69.05
C GLY A 12 -1.47 14.49 -69.31
N SER A 13 -0.50 13.73 -69.73
CA SER A 13 -0.68 12.28 -69.90
C SER A 13 -1.03 11.66 -68.54
N GLU A 14 -2.27 11.30 -68.36
CA GLU A 14 -2.67 10.43 -67.24
C GLU A 14 -1.91 9.11 -67.39
N ARG A 15 -0.78 9.00 -66.68
CA ARG A 15 -0.07 7.73 -66.58
C ARG A 15 -0.89 6.84 -65.68
N GLY A 16 -1.60 5.86 -66.22
CA GLY A 16 -2.24 4.82 -65.46
C GLY A 16 -1.20 4.05 -64.63
N THR A 17 -1.42 3.92 -63.32
CA THR A 17 -0.57 3.11 -62.43
C THR A 17 -0.55 1.68 -62.91
N SER A 18 0.65 1.11 -63.09
CA SER A 18 0.83 -0.29 -63.45
C SER A 18 0.32 -1.19 -62.30
N LEU A 19 -0.32 -2.31 -62.65
CA LEU A 19 -0.77 -3.31 -61.66
C LEU A 19 0.38 -3.78 -60.74
N VAL A 20 1.59 -3.86 -61.29
CA VAL A 20 2.82 -4.21 -60.49
C VAL A 20 3.15 -3.11 -59.47
N GLU A 21 2.99 -1.83 -59.82
CA GLU A 21 3.23 -0.72 -58.94
C GLU A 21 2.24 -0.74 -57.75
N MET A 22 0.97 -1.02 -58.01
CA MET A 22 -0.05 -1.19 -56.95
C MET A 22 0.29 -2.33 -56.00
N ILE A 23 0.73 -3.49 -56.53
CA ILE A 23 1.10 -4.64 -55.71
C ILE A 23 2.33 -4.32 -54.83
N THR A 24 3.35 -3.66 -55.40
CA THR A 24 4.55 -3.29 -54.63
C THR A 24 4.24 -2.29 -53.55
N VAL A 25 3.40 -1.30 -53.80
CA VAL A 25 2.96 -0.31 -52.81
C VAL A 25 2.19 -1.00 -51.67
N ILE A 26 1.27 -1.89 -51.96
CA ILE A 26 0.52 -2.65 -50.95
C ILE A 26 1.45 -3.53 -50.12
N ALA A 27 2.45 -4.19 -50.73
CA ALA A 27 3.41 -5.03 -50.04
C ALA A 27 4.26 -4.18 -49.06
N ILE A 28 4.80 -3.05 -49.52
CA ILE A 28 5.58 -2.15 -48.66
C ILE A 28 4.72 -1.57 -47.53
N MET A 29 3.50 -1.13 -47.85
CA MET A 29 2.55 -0.60 -46.88
C MET A 29 2.20 -1.62 -45.80
N SER A 30 2.04 -2.90 -46.18
CA SER A 30 1.76 -3.97 -45.23
C SER A 30 2.90 -4.17 -44.22
N ILE A 31 4.16 -4.12 -44.67
CA ILE A 31 5.33 -4.25 -43.82
C ILE A 31 5.40 -3.06 -42.84
N VAL A 32 5.17 -1.86 -43.34
CA VAL A 32 5.18 -0.64 -42.50
C VAL A 32 4.06 -0.70 -41.47
N LEU A 33 2.85 -1.11 -41.84
CA LEU A 33 1.71 -1.24 -40.92
C LEU A 33 1.98 -2.26 -39.82
N VAL A 34 2.57 -3.43 -40.15
CA VAL A 34 2.95 -4.42 -39.14
C VAL A 34 3.97 -3.88 -38.15
N ALA A 35 4.99 -3.14 -38.65
CA ALA A 35 5.98 -2.53 -37.79
C ALA A 35 5.38 -1.46 -36.86
N VAL A 36 4.52 -0.59 -37.39
CA VAL A 36 3.82 0.44 -36.61
C VAL A 36 2.88 -0.19 -35.57
N TYR A 37 2.14 -1.22 -35.96
CA TYR A 37 1.25 -1.93 -35.04
C TYR A 37 2.03 -2.60 -33.90
N GLY A 38 3.16 -3.25 -34.20
CA GLY A 38 4.04 -3.84 -33.19
C GLY A 38 4.57 -2.81 -32.20
N LEU A 39 4.99 -1.64 -32.70
CA LEU A 39 5.43 -0.55 -31.84
C LEU A 39 4.30 -0.03 -30.95
N LEU A 40 3.11 0.18 -31.51
CA LEU A 40 1.95 0.66 -30.75
C LEU A 40 1.56 -0.33 -29.65
N ALA A 41 1.52 -1.64 -29.95
CA ALA A 41 1.22 -2.68 -28.97
C ALA A 41 2.25 -2.70 -27.83
N SER A 42 3.54 -2.52 -28.12
CA SER A 42 4.58 -2.46 -27.09
C SER A 42 4.43 -1.24 -26.18
N VAL A 43 4.11 -0.07 -26.74
CA VAL A 43 3.85 1.16 -25.97
C VAL A 43 2.63 0.99 -25.08
N GLN A 44 1.53 0.45 -25.59
CA GLN A 44 0.33 0.21 -24.77
C GLN A 44 0.60 -0.76 -23.62
N THR A 45 1.39 -1.81 -23.85
CA THR A 45 1.77 -2.76 -22.79
C THR A 45 2.66 -2.10 -21.74
N ALA A 46 3.59 -1.25 -22.15
CA ALA A 46 4.45 -0.51 -21.23
C ALA A 46 3.65 0.49 -20.38
N ASP A 47 2.70 1.19 -20.99
CA ASP A 47 1.84 2.15 -20.30
C ASP A 47 0.93 1.46 -19.28
N ALA A 48 0.32 0.32 -19.64
CA ALA A 48 -0.47 -0.48 -18.72
C ALA A 48 0.35 -0.94 -17.50
N ARG A 49 1.58 -1.42 -17.71
CA ARG A 49 2.49 -1.82 -16.61
C ARG A 49 2.86 -0.65 -15.70
N ASN A 50 3.13 0.53 -16.28
CA ASN A 50 3.44 1.72 -15.50
C ASN A 50 2.24 2.19 -14.70
N SER A 51 1.04 2.15 -15.26
CA SER A 51 -0.20 2.49 -14.56
C SER A 51 -0.44 1.58 -13.37
N GLU A 52 -0.29 0.27 -13.52
CA GLU A 52 -0.40 -0.69 -12.40
C GLU A 52 0.64 -0.45 -11.31
N ARG A 53 1.89 -0.22 -11.71
CA ARG A 53 2.94 0.09 -10.73
C ARG A 53 2.60 1.34 -9.91
N ASN A 54 2.05 2.36 -10.56
CA ASN A 54 1.65 3.59 -9.88
C ASN A 54 0.48 3.35 -8.90
N VAL A 55 -0.48 2.50 -9.26
CA VAL A 55 -1.58 2.08 -8.38
C VAL A 55 -1.01 1.34 -7.16
N ASN A 56 -0.16 0.33 -7.37
CA ASN A 56 0.44 -0.44 -6.28
C ASN A 56 1.25 0.43 -5.31
N VAL A 57 2.03 1.39 -5.83
CA VAL A 57 2.79 2.33 -5.01
C VAL A 57 1.87 3.30 -4.27
N GLY A 58 0.81 3.78 -4.92
CA GLY A 58 -0.19 4.65 -4.30
C GLY A 58 -0.89 3.97 -3.13
N GLU A 59 -1.33 2.72 -3.31
CA GLU A 59 -1.96 1.92 -2.26
C GLU A 59 -0.99 1.64 -1.09
N ALA A 60 0.24 1.24 -1.39
CA ALA A 60 1.25 1.01 -0.36
C ALA A 60 1.57 2.27 0.46
N ARG A 61 1.54 3.47 -0.14
CA ARG A 61 1.72 4.74 0.60
C ARG A 61 0.56 5.03 1.54
N LEU A 62 -0.68 4.88 1.08
CA LEU A 62 -1.85 5.06 1.94
C LEU A 62 -1.82 4.11 3.13
N LEU A 63 -1.41 2.86 2.91
CA LEU A 63 -1.22 1.86 3.97
C LEU A 63 -0.22 2.30 5.02
N ILE A 64 0.95 2.74 4.59
CA ILE A 64 1.99 3.20 5.49
C ILE A 64 1.52 4.42 6.29
N ASP A 65 0.86 5.37 5.65
CA ASP A 65 0.38 6.57 6.31
C ASP A 65 -0.67 6.25 7.38
N ASP A 66 -1.67 5.42 7.04
CA ASP A 66 -2.71 4.98 7.97
C ASP A 66 -2.11 4.18 9.15
N THR A 67 -1.34 3.13 8.84
CA THR A 67 -0.73 2.29 9.87
C THR A 67 0.23 3.08 10.77
N SER A 68 1.01 4.01 10.20
CA SER A 68 1.93 4.85 10.95
C SER A 68 1.18 5.81 11.87
N LYS A 69 0.06 6.37 11.40
CA LYS A 69 -0.79 7.24 12.21
C LYS A 69 -1.31 6.47 13.42
N ASP A 70 -1.87 5.29 13.20
CA ASP A 70 -2.49 4.51 14.28
C ASP A 70 -1.45 3.99 15.27
N LEU A 71 -0.31 3.47 14.80
CA LEU A 71 0.79 3.04 15.68
C LEU A 71 1.34 4.18 16.57
N ARG A 72 1.42 5.42 16.05
CA ARG A 72 1.86 6.57 16.83
C ARG A 72 0.89 6.96 17.95
N THR A 73 -0.36 6.55 17.86
CA THR A 73 -1.37 6.77 18.90
C THR A 73 -1.32 5.72 20.02
N ALA A 74 -0.44 4.71 19.89
CA ALA A 74 -0.25 3.70 20.91
C ALA A 74 0.10 4.33 22.26
N VAL A 75 -0.60 3.94 23.32
CA VAL A 75 -0.47 4.53 24.65
C VAL A 75 -0.39 3.45 25.73
N ARG A 76 0.46 3.68 26.74
CA ARG A 76 0.49 2.85 27.94
C ARG A 76 -0.62 3.25 28.89
N LEU A 77 -1.36 2.29 29.39
CA LEU A 77 -2.38 2.52 30.43
C LEU A 77 -1.73 2.77 31.80
N THR A 78 -0.59 2.10 32.08
CA THR A 78 0.21 2.29 33.28
C THR A 78 1.70 2.27 32.93
N ALA A 79 2.54 2.76 33.82
CA ALA A 79 3.99 2.76 33.59
C ALA A 79 4.60 1.34 33.43
N THR A 80 3.93 0.33 33.95
CA THR A 80 4.40 -1.07 33.98
C THR A 80 3.76 -1.96 32.94
N THR A 81 2.74 -1.49 32.23
CA THR A 81 2.06 -2.27 31.19
C THR A 81 2.56 -1.91 29.79
N SER A 82 2.73 -2.90 28.93
CA SER A 82 2.94 -2.67 27.51
C SER A 82 1.66 -2.11 26.86
N PRO A 83 1.75 -1.19 25.90
CA PRO A 83 0.60 -0.86 25.08
C PRO A 83 0.21 -2.03 24.16
N PHE A 84 1.16 -2.90 23.84
CA PHE A 84 0.91 -4.06 22.99
C PHE A 84 0.37 -5.23 23.83
N VAL A 85 -0.79 -5.74 23.42
CA VAL A 85 -1.38 -6.96 23.97
C VAL A 85 -0.66 -8.17 23.40
N TYR A 86 -0.41 -8.14 22.09
CA TYR A 86 0.52 -9.03 21.41
C TYR A 86 1.12 -8.39 20.16
N ALA A 87 2.22 -8.97 19.69
CA ALA A 87 2.96 -8.45 18.55
C ALA A 87 3.51 -9.65 17.74
N LYS A 88 2.98 -9.84 16.53
CA LYS A 88 3.38 -10.87 15.57
C LYS A 88 3.78 -10.24 14.25
N THR A 89 4.36 -11.00 13.35
CA THR A 89 4.79 -10.55 12.02
C THR A 89 3.66 -10.03 11.14
N THR A 90 2.44 -10.54 11.31
CA THR A 90 1.27 -10.23 10.47
C THR A 90 0.04 -9.81 11.28
N ASP A 91 0.17 -9.70 12.60
CA ASP A 91 -0.95 -9.43 13.49
C ASP A 91 -0.45 -8.70 14.74
N VAL A 92 -0.92 -7.52 14.97
CA VAL A 92 -0.54 -6.69 16.10
C VAL A 92 -1.79 -6.14 16.79
N GLU A 93 -1.79 -6.15 18.12
CA GLU A 93 -2.89 -5.60 18.91
C GLU A 93 -2.31 -4.71 20.02
N PHE A 94 -2.82 -3.50 20.11
CA PHE A 94 -2.32 -2.50 21.04
C PHE A 94 -3.41 -1.54 21.50
N THR A 95 -3.19 -0.92 22.66
CA THR A 95 -4.04 0.15 23.17
C THR A 95 -3.62 1.49 22.56
N ALA A 96 -4.58 2.26 22.09
CA ALA A 96 -4.36 3.54 21.43
C ALA A 96 -5.36 4.60 21.88
N THR A 97 -4.95 5.87 21.76
CA THR A 97 -5.86 7.00 21.90
C THR A 97 -6.20 7.50 20.51
N VAL A 98 -7.36 7.10 19.99
CA VAL A 98 -7.84 7.47 18.67
C VAL A 98 -8.85 8.59 18.82
N ASP A 99 -8.60 9.72 18.13
CA ASP A 99 -9.42 10.92 18.17
C ASP A 99 -9.69 11.45 19.61
N SER A 100 -10.69 12.29 19.80
CA SER A 100 -11.11 12.83 21.09
C SER A 100 -11.86 11.85 21.98
N ALA A 101 -11.65 10.53 21.79
CA ALA A 101 -12.26 9.52 22.65
C ALA A 101 -11.82 9.72 24.11
N SER A 102 -12.77 9.66 25.01
CA SER A 102 -12.52 9.86 26.45
C SER A 102 -11.76 8.70 27.11
N ALA A 103 -11.58 7.60 26.39
CA ALA A 103 -10.89 6.40 26.86
C ALA A 103 -10.03 5.76 25.75
N PRO A 104 -8.89 5.15 26.07
CA PRO A 104 -8.11 4.38 25.13
C PRO A 104 -8.92 3.23 24.54
N VAL A 105 -8.75 2.97 23.26
CA VAL A 105 -9.37 1.87 22.50
C VAL A 105 -8.36 0.76 22.25
N LEU A 106 -8.83 -0.44 22.00
CA LEU A 106 -8.01 -1.55 21.57
C LEU A 106 -8.01 -1.59 20.03
N VAL A 107 -6.86 -1.40 19.43
CA VAL A 107 -6.67 -1.45 17.98
C VAL A 107 -5.95 -2.76 17.63
N ARG A 108 -6.50 -3.49 16.68
CA ARG A 108 -5.86 -4.67 16.12
C ARG A 108 -5.72 -4.50 14.62
N MET A 109 -4.53 -4.74 14.10
CA MET A 109 -4.21 -4.76 12.68
C MET A 109 -3.70 -6.14 12.31
N TYR A 110 -4.34 -6.80 11.35
CA TYR A 110 -3.93 -8.13 10.94
C TYR A 110 -4.11 -8.35 9.45
N VAL A 111 -3.26 -9.20 8.89
CA VAL A 111 -3.38 -9.68 7.51
C VAL A 111 -4.34 -10.86 7.49
N SER A 112 -5.44 -10.71 6.77
CA SER A 112 -6.44 -11.76 6.60
C SER A 112 -5.95 -12.89 5.68
N ALA A 113 -6.64 -14.02 5.70
CA ALA A 113 -6.38 -15.14 4.78
C ALA A 113 -6.57 -14.77 3.29
N THR A 114 -7.28 -13.68 3.02
CA THR A 114 -7.50 -13.13 1.67
C THR A 114 -6.49 -12.05 1.29
N ALA A 115 -5.34 -11.99 1.98
CA ALA A 115 -4.27 -11.02 1.73
C ALA A 115 -4.73 -9.55 1.84
N GLN A 116 -5.59 -9.26 2.80
CA GLN A 116 -6.08 -7.92 3.11
C GLN A 116 -5.56 -7.48 4.47
N LEU A 117 -5.16 -6.23 4.60
CA LEU A 117 -4.94 -5.63 5.91
C LEU A 117 -6.29 -5.19 6.48
N VAL A 118 -6.62 -5.73 7.62
CA VAL A 118 -7.85 -5.44 8.35
C VAL A 118 -7.49 -4.76 9.66
N GLU A 119 -8.13 -3.66 9.94
CA GLU A 119 -8.07 -2.97 11.22
C GLU A 119 -9.39 -3.15 11.96
N THR A 120 -9.30 -3.45 13.24
CA THR A 120 -10.45 -3.45 14.15
C THR A 120 -10.16 -2.52 15.32
N VAL A 121 -11.16 -1.71 15.67
CA VAL A 121 -11.10 -0.80 16.82
C VAL A 121 -12.21 -1.20 17.78
N GLN A 122 -11.81 -1.61 18.98
CA GLN A 122 -12.74 -2.02 20.04
C GLN A 122 -12.76 -0.97 21.15
N GLN A 123 -13.98 -0.57 21.53
CA GLN A 123 -14.18 0.30 22.67
C GLN A 123 -14.00 -0.48 23.99
N PRO A 124 -13.54 0.17 25.08
CA PRO A 124 -13.47 -0.45 26.38
C PRO A 124 -14.88 -0.77 26.91
N ASP A 125 -14.98 -1.80 27.74
CA ASP A 125 -16.24 -2.26 28.35
C ASP A 125 -16.91 -1.18 29.21
N SER A 126 -16.13 -0.32 29.83
CA SER A 126 -16.61 0.88 30.52
C SER A 126 -16.16 2.13 29.75
N GLY A 127 -17.08 3.06 29.50
CA GLY A 127 -16.83 4.28 28.69
C GLY A 127 -15.77 5.24 29.27
N SER A 128 -15.21 4.97 30.44
CA SER A 128 -14.08 5.70 31.02
C SER A 128 -13.15 4.73 31.74
N CYS A 129 -11.85 4.81 31.44
CA CYS A 129 -10.80 4.05 32.10
C CYS A 129 -9.95 5.00 32.93
N ALA A 130 -9.95 4.88 34.26
CA ALA A 130 -9.13 5.71 35.11
C ALA A 130 -7.67 5.23 35.17
N SER A 131 -7.44 3.92 35.27
CA SER A 131 -6.10 3.30 35.34
C SER A 131 -6.00 1.97 34.62
N THR A 132 -7.11 1.27 34.45
CA THR A 132 -7.19 -0.02 33.75
C THR A 132 -8.40 -0.01 32.85
N CYS A 133 -8.18 -0.33 31.57
CA CYS A 133 -9.26 -0.59 30.62
C CYS A 133 -9.44 -2.10 30.50
N THR A 134 -10.69 -2.56 30.54
CA THR A 134 -11.03 -3.94 30.24
C THR A 134 -11.70 -3.99 28.87
N TYR A 135 -11.34 -5.01 28.11
CA TYR A 135 -11.89 -5.27 26.79
C TYR A 135 -12.41 -6.69 26.76
N THR A 136 -13.69 -6.86 26.46
CA THR A 136 -14.30 -8.18 26.37
C THR A 136 -13.70 -8.97 25.22
N SER A 137 -13.28 -10.21 25.47
CA SER A 137 -12.70 -11.08 24.43
C SER A 137 -13.67 -11.46 23.30
N SER A 138 -14.97 -11.28 23.52
CA SER A 138 -16.04 -11.50 22.53
C SER A 138 -17.00 -10.32 22.56
N PRO A 139 -16.58 -9.14 22.10
CA PRO A 139 -17.42 -7.96 22.13
C PRO A 139 -18.61 -8.09 21.17
N PRO A 140 -19.75 -7.46 21.45
CA PRO A 140 -20.84 -7.37 20.50
C PRO A 140 -20.37 -6.64 19.23
N ALA A 141 -20.91 -7.00 18.08
CA ALA A 141 -20.51 -6.43 16.79
C ALA A 141 -20.59 -4.88 16.74
N SER A 142 -21.49 -4.29 17.54
CA SER A 142 -21.63 -2.84 17.69
C SER A 142 -20.48 -2.16 18.45
N ALA A 143 -19.68 -2.92 19.22
CA ALA A 143 -18.54 -2.39 19.98
C ALA A 143 -17.22 -2.48 19.20
N VAL A 144 -17.22 -3.10 18.03
CA VAL A 144 -16.02 -3.25 17.17
C VAL A 144 -16.28 -2.60 15.83
N ALA A 145 -15.53 -1.54 15.54
CA ALA A 145 -15.47 -0.99 14.18
C ALA A 145 -14.44 -1.78 13.40
N THR A 146 -14.80 -2.27 12.22
CA THR A 146 -13.89 -2.98 11.31
C THR A 146 -13.72 -2.18 10.05
N ARG A 147 -12.45 -1.96 9.67
CA ARG A 147 -12.07 -1.25 8.45
C ARG A 147 -11.13 -2.12 7.63
N PHE A 148 -11.41 -2.26 6.35
CA PHE A 148 -10.44 -2.82 5.39
C PHE A 148 -9.50 -1.69 4.97
N VAL A 149 -8.23 -1.84 5.29
CA VAL A 149 -7.22 -0.79 5.04
C VAL A 149 -6.60 -1.00 3.67
N ALA A 150 -6.34 -2.24 3.27
CA ALA A 150 -5.82 -2.58 1.94
C ALA A 150 -6.11 -3.99 1.48
N GLN A 151 -5.83 -4.20 0.21
CA GLN A 151 -5.93 -5.48 -0.47
C GLN A 151 -4.60 -5.82 -1.16
N TYR A 152 -4.49 -7.05 -1.64
CA TYR A 152 -3.36 -7.51 -2.47
C TYR A 152 -1.99 -7.49 -1.79
N LEU A 153 -1.95 -7.72 -0.47
CA LEU A 153 -0.70 -7.91 0.24
C LEU A 153 -0.05 -9.23 -0.15
N THR A 154 1.22 -9.19 -0.52
CA THR A 154 2.02 -10.38 -0.88
C THR A 154 3.14 -10.67 0.10
N ASN A 155 3.06 -10.11 1.31
CA ASN A 155 4.00 -10.37 2.37
C ASN A 155 4.08 -11.87 2.71
N SER A 156 5.25 -12.32 3.11
CA SER A 156 5.53 -13.72 3.46
C SER A 156 6.24 -13.82 4.81
N ALA A 157 6.46 -15.02 5.30
CA ALA A 157 7.21 -15.25 6.54
C ALA A 157 8.65 -14.68 6.51
N SER A 158 9.28 -14.66 5.32
CA SER A 158 10.60 -14.03 5.11
C SER A 158 10.54 -12.52 4.89
N GLN A 159 9.34 -11.98 4.69
CA GLN A 159 9.07 -10.56 4.46
C GLN A 159 7.92 -10.12 5.35
N PRO A 160 8.17 -10.02 6.68
CA PRO A 160 7.13 -9.69 7.66
C PRO A 160 6.53 -8.32 7.41
N VAL A 161 5.27 -8.14 7.76
CA VAL A 161 4.60 -6.84 7.76
C VAL A 161 5.12 -5.99 8.90
N PHE A 162 5.21 -6.56 10.10
CA PHE A 162 5.64 -5.87 11.31
C PHE A 162 6.95 -6.47 11.84
N THR A 163 7.92 -5.60 12.12
CA THR A 163 9.15 -5.94 12.84
C THR A 163 9.30 -4.94 13.98
N TYR A 164 9.50 -5.44 15.19
CA TYR A 164 9.53 -4.65 16.41
C TYR A 164 10.97 -4.41 16.85
N ASN A 165 11.28 -3.18 17.21
CA ASN A 165 12.64 -2.79 17.59
C ASN A 165 12.63 -2.20 19.00
N ASP A 166 13.72 -2.43 19.72
CA ASP A 166 13.99 -1.86 21.04
C ASP A 166 14.49 -0.41 20.97
N SER A 167 14.91 0.15 22.11
CA SER A 167 15.45 1.52 22.22
C SER A 167 16.78 1.72 21.49
N THR A 168 17.50 0.65 21.16
CA THR A 168 18.75 0.70 20.40
C THR A 168 18.54 0.56 18.90
N GLY A 169 17.30 0.31 18.46
CA GLY A 169 16.95 0.00 17.08
C GLY A 169 17.20 -1.47 16.70
N THR A 170 17.53 -2.32 17.68
CA THR A 170 17.73 -3.75 17.45
C THR A 170 16.38 -4.46 17.35
N ALA A 171 16.21 -5.28 16.32
CA ALA A 171 15.01 -6.06 16.13
C ALA A 171 14.86 -7.09 17.26
N LEU A 172 13.67 -7.13 17.88
CA LEU A 172 13.31 -8.12 18.87
C LEU A 172 13.06 -9.47 18.19
N SER A 173 13.59 -10.53 18.77
CA SER A 173 13.60 -11.85 18.13
C SER A 173 12.24 -12.54 18.22
N ASP A 174 11.93 -13.28 17.17
CA ASP A 174 10.81 -14.22 17.00
C ASP A 174 9.40 -13.66 17.05
N PRO A 175 9.07 -12.65 16.23
CA PRO A 175 7.71 -12.16 16.14
C PRO A 175 6.75 -13.10 15.37
N THR A 176 7.21 -14.22 14.82
CA THR A 176 6.36 -15.16 14.06
C THR A 176 5.37 -15.87 14.97
N SER A 177 5.82 -16.33 16.13
CA SER A 177 4.96 -16.90 17.19
C SER A 177 4.33 -15.84 18.09
N GLY A 178 4.86 -14.63 18.03
CA GLY A 178 4.54 -13.49 18.89
C GLY A 178 5.63 -13.24 19.93
N LEU A 179 5.84 -11.95 20.23
CA LEU A 179 6.81 -11.54 21.24
C LEU A 179 6.37 -11.98 22.64
N ALA A 180 7.34 -12.38 23.47
CA ALA A 180 7.10 -12.65 24.88
C ALA A 180 6.66 -11.36 25.61
N SER A 181 5.89 -11.50 26.68
CA SER A 181 5.37 -10.36 27.47
C SER A 181 6.47 -9.42 27.97
N THR A 182 7.66 -9.95 28.30
CA THR A 182 8.83 -9.16 28.68
C THR A 182 9.41 -8.34 27.54
N ASP A 183 9.28 -8.80 26.30
CA ASP A 183 9.80 -8.11 25.12
C ASP A 183 8.82 -7.08 24.58
N LEU A 184 7.50 -7.28 24.81
CA LEU A 184 6.50 -6.26 24.52
C LEU A 184 6.77 -4.92 25.21
N LEU A 185 7.36 -4.94 26.41
CA LEU A 185 7.75 -3.74 27.16
C LEU A 185 8.96 -3.02 26.56
N LYS A 186 9.77 -3.72 25.77
CA LYS A 186 10.99 -3.16 25.15
C LYS A 186 10.71 -2.47 23.83
N ILE A 187 9.56 -2.69 23.20
CA ILE A 187 9.21 -2.09 21.92
C ILE A 187 9.28 -0.56 22.03
N ARG A 188 10.04 0.08 21.14
CA ARG A 188 10.14 1.55 21.00
C ARG A 188 9.84 2.03 19.59
N SER A 189 10.01 1.16 18.61
CA SER A 189 9.61 1.44 17.24
C SER A 189 9.15 0.18 16.54
N VAL A 190 8.35 0.36 15.49
CA VAL A 190 7.86 -0.72 14.63
C VAL A 190 8.28 -0.40 13.21
N THR A 191 9.00 -1.31 12.59
CA THR A 191 9.24 -1.26 11.14
C THR A 191 8.06 -1.91 10.45
N VAL A 192 7.38 -1.14 9.62
CA VAL A 192 6.25 -1.59 8.82
C VAL A 192 6.72 -1.78 7.39
N ASN A 193 6.43 -2.93 6.81
CA ASN A 193 6.89 -3.29 5.47
C ASN A 193 5.72 -3.90 4.67
N TYR A 194 5.31 -3.23 3.60
CA TYR A 194 4.23 -3.69 2.74
C TYR A 194 4.75 -4.06 1.36
N PHE A 195 4.39 -5.26 0.93
CA PHE A 195 4.51 -5.72 -0.44
C PHE A 195 3.11 -5.77 -1.04
N VAL A 196 2.82 -4.85 -1.96
CA VAL A 196 1.50 -4.74 -2.61
C VAL A 196 1.64 -5.11 -4.07
N GLN A 197 0.83 -6.07 -4.52
CA GLN A 197 0.79 -6.49 -5.92
C GLN A 197 -0.64 -6.75 -6.34
N HIS A 198 -1.19 -5.85 -7.11
CA HIS A 198 -2.48 -6.07 -7.75
C HIS A 198 -2.36 -7.23 -8.75
N THR A 199 -3.30 -8.18 -8.68
CA THR A 199 -3.34 -9.30 -9.62
C THR A 199 -3.88 -8.81 -10.97
N SER A 200 -2.99 -8.61 -11.93
CA SER A 200 -3.39 -8.26 -13.29
C SER A 200 -2.78 -9.19 -14.32
N ALA A 201 -3.27 -9.06 -15.54
CA ALA A 201 -2.75 -9.79 -16.69
C ALA A 201 -1.29 -9.46 -17.05
N PHE A 202 -0.73 -8.39 -16.48
CA PHE A 202 0.60 -7.88 -16.86
C PHE A 202 1.73 -8.21 -15.87
N SER A 203 1.47 -8.97 -14.82
CA SER A 203 2.49 -9.46 -13.86
C SER A 203 3.61 -8.43 -13.58
N THR A 204 3.25 -7.33 -12.95
CA THR A 204 4.23 -6.35 -12.47
C THR A 204 4.85 -6.83 -11.16
N ALA A 205 6.09 -6.42 -10.89
CA ALA A 205 6.71 -6.68 -9.60
C ALA A 205 5.92 -5.98 -8.48
N ALA A 206 5.84 -6.64 -7.32
CA ALA A 206 5.22 -6.05 -6.14
C ALA A 206 5.88 -4.70 -5.79
N ALA A 207 5.07 -3.72 -5.43
CA ALA A 207 5.59 -2.49 -4.84
C ALA A 207 5.98 -2.78 -3.39
N ASN A 208 7.23 -2.50 -3.03
CA ASN A 208 7.71 -2.62 -1.66
C ASN A 208 7.88 -1.23 -1.06
N LEU A 209 7.21 -0.98 0.05
CA LEU A 209 7.41 0.21 0.87
C LEU A 209 7.67 -0.19 2.31
N THR A 210 8.71 0.41 2.89
CA THR A 210 9.11 0.20 4.28
C THR A 210 9.20 1.53 5.00
N THR A 211 8.72 1.58 6.23
CA THR A 211 8.86 2.74 7.12
C THR A 211 9.16 2.31 8.55
N LEU A 212 9.88 3.15 9.26
CA LEU A 212 10.11 3.00 10.69
C LEU A 212 9.20 3.97 11.44
N VAL A 213 8.35 3.44 12.29
CA VAL A 213 7.41 4.21 13.12
C VAL A 213 7.92 4.23 14.54
N TYR A 214 8.35 5.40 15.01
CA TYR A 214 8.65 5.63 16.42
C TYR A 214 7.36 5.83 17.21
N LEU A 215 7.35 5.35 18.45
CA LEU A 215 6.20 5.34 19.36
C LEU A 215 6.41 6.36 20.49
N PRO A 216 6.15 7.66 20.26
CA PRO A 216 6.53 8.72 21.18
C PRO A 216 5.79 8.64 22.53
N ASN A 217 4.56 8.12 22.53
CA ASN A 217 3.73 8.06 23.74
C ASN A 217 4.14 6.93 24.71
N LEU A 218 5.12 6.11 24.36
CA LEU A 218 5.62 5.06 25.25
C LEU A 218 6.58 5.58 26.32
N ASP A 219 7.18 6.74 26.11
CA ASP A 219 8.05 7.40 27.07
C ASP A 219 7.27 8.35 28.00
N TYR A 220 5.97 8.56 27.72
CA TYR A 220 5.11 9.38 28.55
C TYR A 220 4.84 8.68 29.90
N ASN A 221 5.37 9.24 30.96
CA ASN A 221 5.04 8.85 32.33
C ASN A 221 3.87 9.73 32.78
N PRO A 222 2.64 9.17 32.97
CA PRO A 222 1.49 9.97 33.42
C PRO A 222 1.65 10.60 34.80
N SER A 223 2.70 10.24 35.56
CA SER A 223 3.04 10.85 36.85
C SER A 223 3.83 12.17 36.72
N GLY A 224 4.01 12.70 35.51
CA GLY A 224 4.50 14.07 35.30
C GLY A 224 5.98 14.33 35.57
N SER A 225 6.80 13.32 35.80
CA SER A 225 8.25 13.51 35.94
C SER A 225 8.92 13.13 34.60
N PHE A 226 9.28 14.13 33.82
CA PHE A 226 10.25 13.94 32.73
C PHE A 226 11.60 13.63 33.39
N SER A 227 12.09 12.40 33.22
CA SER A 227 13.50 12.12 33.51
C SER A 227 14.34 12.73 32.40
N SER A 228 14.95 13.86 32.65
CA SER A 228 16.01 14.49 31.85
C SER A 228 17.26 13.62 31.82
#